data_5a202ce0e2255464ebcc4a7b19764cbd
#
_entry.id   5a202ce0e2255464ebcc4a7b19764cbd
#
_cell.length_a   1.000
_cell.length_b   1.000
_cell.length_c   1.000
_cell.angle_alpha   90.00
_cell.angle_beta   90.00
_cell.angle_gamma   90.00
#
_symmetry.space_group_name_H-M   'P 1'
#
loop_
_entity.id
_entity.type
_entity.pdbx_description
1 polymer ?
#
loop_
_entity_poly.entity_id
_entity_poly.type
_entity_poly.pdbx_seq_one_letter_code
_entity_poly.pdbx_strand_id
1 'polypeptide(L)'
;MRSLEKSNRHFRKAVNKLPLGVASNFRYWGDDKTIYIKSGKGGRIWDIDDNEYIDYRLGYGPAILGYADERVDQAAIAGMQTGGVFALSTEMEYEVASRISRMVPT
;
A
#
# COMPACT_ATOMS: atom_id res chain seq x y z
N MET A 1 -13.03 -19.40 13.85
CA MET A 1 -12.74 -19.14 12.42
C MET A 1 -12.93 -17.66 12.19
N ARG A 2 -12.05 -16.99 11.41
CA ARG A 2 -12.20 -15.56 11.11
C ARG A 2 -13.42 -15.34 10.22
N SER A 3 -14.23 -14.32 10.49
CA SER A 3 -15.32 -13.92 9.60
C SER A 3 -14.76 -13.23 8.37
N LEU A 4 -15.30 -13.51 7.19
CA LEU A 4 -15.03 -12.81 5.92
C LEU A 4 -16.34 -12.32 5.28
N GLU A 5 -17.35 -12.07 6.08
CA GLU A 5 -18.67 -11.74 5.60
C GLU A 5 -18.72 -10.43 4.79
N LYS A 6 -18.05 -9.38 5.29
CA LYS A 6 -17.96 -8.10 4.59
C LYS A 6 -17.11 -8.24 3.32
N SER A 7 -15.98 -8.95 3.38
CA SER A 7 -15.12 -9.23 2.22
C SER A 7 -15.88 -9.99 1.13
N ASN A 8 -16.61 -11.03 1.49
CA ASN A 8 -17.42 -11.79 0.55
C ASN A 8 -18.57 -10.98 -0.06
N ARG A 9 -19.19 -10.10 0.72
CA ARG A 9 -20.19 -9.15 0.22
C ARG A 9 -19.57 -8.15 -0.76
N HIS A 10 -18.40 -7.64 -0.45
CA HIS A 10 -17.67 -6.74 -1.33
C HIS A 10 -17.23 -7.43 -2.62
N PHE A 11 -16.70 -8.66 -2.52
CA PHE A 11 -16.30 -9.47 -3.67
C PHE A 11 -17.43 -9.61 -4.70
N ARG A 12 -18.65 -9.96 -4.27
CA ARG A 12 -19.84 -10.07 -5.15
C ARG A 12 -20.18 -8.78 -5.91
N LYS A 13 -19.80 -7.61 -5.38
CA LYS A 13 -19.94 -6.32 -6.08
C LYS A 13 -18.75 -6.06 -7.00
N ALA A 14 -17.55 -6.37 -6.52
CA ALA A 14 -16.30 -6.07 -7.21
C ALA A 14 -16.15 -6.83 -8.53
N VAL A 15 -16.58 -8.09 -8.60
CA VAL A 15 -16.54 -8.92 -9.83
C VAL A 15 -17.32 -8.33 -11.00
N ASN A 16 -18.28 -7.45 -10.74
CA ASN A 16 -19.03 -6.74 -11.79
C ASN A 16 -18.23 -5.58 -12.42
N LYS A 17 -17.09 -5.21 -11.86
CA LYS A 17 -16.28 -4.06 -12.28
C LYS A 17 -14.80 -4.38 -12.47
N LEU A 18 -14.31 -5.38 -11.77
CA LEU A 18 -12.91 -5.80 -11.79
C LEU A 18 -12.82 -7.29 -12.12
N PRO A 19 -11.96 -7.71 -13.06
CA PRO A 19 -11.68 -9.13 -13.27
C PRO A 19 -11.28 -9.80 -11.94
N LEU A 20 -11.90 -10.95 -11.62
CA LEU A 20 -11.70 -11.65 -10.34
C LEU A 20 -11.96 -10.79 -9.08
N GLY A 21 -12.69 -9.67 -9.22
CA GLY A 21 -13.00 -8.78 -8.11
C GLY A 21 -11.81 -8.01 -7.52
N VAL A 22 -10.65 -8.01 -8.20
CA VAL A 22 -9.40 -7.42 -7.70
C VAL A 22 -8.65 -6.68 -8.80
N ALA A 23 -7.80 -5.70 -8.42
CA ALA A 23 -7.01 -4.92 -9.37
C ALA A 23 -5.79 -5.68 -9.93
N SER A 24 -5.45 -6.83 -9.37
CA SER A 24 -4.38 -7.71 -9.84
C SER A 24 -4.65 -9.14 -9.39
N ASN A 25 -4.42 -10.11 -10.27
CA ASN A 25 -4.65 -11.54 -10.00
C ASN A 25 -3.92 -12.06 -8.75
N PHE A 26 -2.78 -11.48 -8.39
CA PHE A 26 -2.05 -11.83 -7.14
C PHE A 26 -2.84 -11.53 -5.85
N ARG A 27 -3.91 -10.77 -5.95
CA ARG A 27 -4.81 -10.44 -4.82
C ARG A 27 -6.02 -11.36 -4.74
N TYR A 28 -6.24 -12.18 -5.75
CA TYR A 28 -7.34 -13.14 -5.77
C TYR A 28 -6.93 -14.44 -5.07
N TRP A 29 -7.71 -14.86 -4.09
CA TRP A 29 -7.47 -16.05 -3.26
C TRP A 29 -8.61 -17.06 -3.31
N GLY A 30 -9.58 -16.81 -4.16
CA GLY A 30 -10.84 -17.56 -4.27
C GLY A 30 -12.03 -16.69 -3.90
N ASP A 31 -13.21 -17.08 -4.39
CA ASP A 31 -14.46 -16.30 -4.28
C ASP A 31 -14.89 -16.05 -2.83
N ASP A 32 -14.55 -16.97 -1.93
CA ASP A 32 -14.90 -16.96 -0.51
C ASP A 32 -13.72 -16.65 0.43
N LYS A 33 -12.52 -16.41 -0.14
CA LYS A 33 -11.26 -16.23 0.62
C LYS A 33 -10.53 -14.94 0.29
N THR A 34 -10.96 -14.22 -0.75
CA THR A 34 -10.37 -12.94 -1.11
C THR A 34 -10.71 -11.90 -0.04
N ILE A 35 -9.67 -11.32 0.57
CA ILE A 35 -9.78 -10.31 1.61
C ILE A 35 -9.56 -8.92 1.03
N TYR A 36 -10.19 -7.91 1.63
CA TYR A 36 -10.02 -6.51 1.26
C TYR A 36 -9.49 -5.73 2.46
N ILE A 37 -8.32 -5.15 2.29
CA ILE A 37 -7.63 -4.44 3.37
C ILE A 37 -8.18 -3.03 3.50
N LYS A 38 -8.41 -2.59 4.74
CA LYS A 38 -8.87 -1.24 5.07
C LYS A 38 -7.80 -0.35 5.69
N SER A 39 -6.79 -0.95 6.35
CA SER A 39 -5.74 -0.18 7.02
C SER A 39 -4.50 -1.02 7.26
N GLY A 40 -3.37 -0.33 7.48
CA GLY A 40 -2.10 -0.91 7.91
C GLY A 40 -1.38 0.00 8.89
N LYS A 41 -0.63 -0.58 9.82
CA LYS A 41 0.27 0.13 10.75
C LYS A 41 1.46 -0.75 11.09
N GLY A 42 2.67 -0.24 10.89
CA GLY A 42 3.88 -1.04 11.08
C GLY A 42 3.85 -2.31 10.24
N GLY A 43 4.08 -3.46 10.83
CA GLY A 43 4.04 -4.77 10.16
C GLY A 43 2.66 -5.44 10.17
N ARG A 44 1.58 -4.72 10.44
CA ARG A 44 0.22 -5.28 10.56
C ARG A 44 -0.74 -4.63 9.60
N ILE A 45 -1.72 -5.42 9.13
CA ILE A 45 -2.82 -4.98 8.29
C ILE A 45 -4.14 -5.49 8.84
N TRP A 46 -5.21 -4.75 8.57
CA TRP A 46 -6.58 -5.11 8.94
C TRP A 46 -7.47 -5.14 7.71
N ASP A 47 -8.25 -6.19 7.58
CA ASP A 47 -9.25 -6.28 6.52
C ASP A 47 -10.55 -5.52 6.91
N ILE A 48 -11.48 -5.47 5.96
CA ILE A 48 -12.78 -4.80 6.18
C ILE A 48 -13.69 -5.56 7.16
N ASP A 49 -13.34 -6.81 7.49
CA ASP A 49 -14.01 -7.64 8.50
C ASP A 49 -13.40 -7.47 9.89
N ASP A 50 -12.43 -6.56 10.05
CA ASP A 50 -11.71 -6.29 11.29
C ASP A 50 -10.72 -7.39 11.72
N ASN A 51 -10.41 -8.34 10.87
CA ASN A 51 -9.37 -9.31 11.14
C ASN A 51 -7.98 -8.67 11.01
N GLU A 52 -7.11 -8.94 11.97
CA GLU A 52 -5.71 -8.53 11.98
C GLU A 52 -4.82 -9.62 11.36
N TYR A 53 -3.84 -9.19 10.57
CA TYR A 53 -2.82 -10.03 9.96
C TYR A 53 -1.43 -9.43 10.17
N ILE A 54 -0.42 -10.28 10.34
CA ILE A 54 0.98 -9.88 10.18
C ILE A 54 1.27 -9.88 8.69
N ASP A 55 1.74 -8.75 8.16
CA ASP A 55 2.03 -8.63 6.75
C ASP A 55 3.47 -8.97 6.41
N TYR A 56 3.67 -10.12 5.77
CA TYR A 56 4.96 -10.54 5.23
C TYR A 56 5.15 -10.15 3.76
N ARG A 57 4.16 -9.49 3.14
CA ARG A 57 4.24 -9.07 1.73
C ARG A 57 4.76 -7.67 1.53
N LEU A 58 4.59 -6.80 2.52
CA LEU A 58 5.10 -5.42 2.55
C LEU A 58 4.73 -4.63 1.28
N GLY A 59 3.50 -4.80 0.78
CA GLY A 59 3.05 -4.16 -0.46
C GLY A 59 3.83 -4.58 -1.70
N TYR A 60 4.44 -5.77 -1.69
CA TYR A 60 5.41 -6.29 -2.68
C TYR A 60 6.75 -5.53 -2.70
N GLY A 61 7.18 -5.03 -1.54
CA GLY A 61 8.52 -4.49 -1.33
C GLY A 61 8.60 -3.03 -0.88
N PRO A 62 7.70 -2.11 -1.30
CA PRO A 62 7.88 -0.69 -0.97
C PRO A 62 7.66 -0.35 0.51
N ALA A 63 6.93 -1.16 1.28
CA ALA A 63 6.65 -0.88 2.70
C ALA A 63 7.81 -1.29 3.64
N ILE A 64 9.04 -0.88 3.33
CA ILE A 64 10.26 -1.26 4.05
C ILE A 64 10.23 -0.84 5.54
N LEU A 65 9.67 0.34 5.82
CA LEU A 65 9.53 0.88 7.18
C LEU A 65 8.22 0.46 7.85
N GLY A 66 7.43 -0.36 7.17
CA GLY A 66 6.07 -0.67 7.59
C GLY A 66 5.05 0.37 7.10
N TYR A 67 3.78 0.10 7.41
CA TYR A 67 2.66 0.96 7.03
C TYR A 67 2.52 2.15 7.96
N ALA A 68 2.11 3.29 7.41
CA ALA A 68 1.80 4.51 8.13
C ALA A 68 2.95 4.95 9.08
N ASP A 69 4.20 4.96 8.56
CA ASP A 69 5.31 5.56 9.28
C ASP A 69 5.11 7.08 9.28
N GLU A 70 4.93 7.64 10.46
CA GLU A 70 4.55 9.04 10.62
C GLU A 70 5.60 10.02 10.04
N ARG A 71 6.88 9.69 10.11
CA ARG A 71 7.95 10.53 9.57
C ARG A 71 7.87 10.62 8.04
N VAL A 72 7.59 9.48 7.39
CA VAL A 72 7.43 9.38 5.93
C VAL A 72 6.13 10.07 5.51
N ASP A 73 5.03 9.79 6.19
CA ASP A 73 3.72 10.34 5.87
C ASP A 73 3.72 11.86 5.98
N GLN A 74 4.28 12.44 7.05
CA GLN A 74 4.39 13.89 7.23
C GLN A 74 5.28 14.55 6.16
N ALA A 75 6.39 13.94 5.79
CA ALA A 75 7.23 14.44 4.72
C ALA A 75 6.50 14.42 3.35
N ALA A 76 5.77 13.36 3.07
CA ALA A 76 4.97 13.24 1.86
C ALA A 76 3.84 14.28 1.81
N ILE A 77 3.11 14.49 2.93
CA ILE A 77 2.07 15.52 3.05
C ILE A 77 2.65 16.91 2.80
N ALA A 78 3.78 17.24 3.41
CA ALA A 78 4.46 18.52 3.20
C ALA A 78 4.85 18.73 1.72
N GLY A 79 5.39 17.68 1.07
CA GLY A 79 5.72 17.73 -0.36
C GLY A 79 4.49 17.92 -1.27
N MET A 80 3.39 17.24 -0.97
CA MET A 80 2.13 17.40 -1.72
C MET A 80 1.56 18.82 -1.63
N GLN A 81 1.74 19.51 -0.51
CA GLN A 81 1.28 20.89 -0.32
C GLN A 81 2.00 21.89 -1.23
N THR A 82 3.16 21.55 -1.76
CA THR A 82 3.91 22.37 -2.73
C THR A 82 3.59 22.04 -4.19
N GLY A 83 2.67 21.11 -4.46
CA GLY A 83 2.24 20.70 -5.79
C GLY A 83 2.60 19.27 -6.17
N GLY A 84 3.62 18.68 -5.54
CA GLY A 84 3.98 17.27 -5.61
C GLY A 84 4.65 16.81 -6.90
N VAL A 85 4.05 17.01 -8.07
CA VAL A 85 4.57 16.54 -9.37
C VAL A 85 4.70 17.69 -10.35
N PHE A 86 5.90 17.86 -10.90
CA PHE A 86 6.19 18.92 -11.87
C PHE A 86 6.80 18.33 -13.14
N ALA A 87 6.57 19.00 -14.29
CA ALA A 87 7.23 18.67 -15.54
C ALA A 87 8.68 19.21 -15.62
N LEU A 88 9.07 20.10 -14.70
CA LEU A 88 10.42 20.67 -14.58
C LEU A 88 11.11 20.08 -13.36
N SER A 89 12.45 20.09 -13.39
CA SER A 89 13.30 19.58 -12.31
C SER A 89 13.15 20.38 -11.02
N THR A 90 13.35 19.68 -9.90
CA THR A 90 13.29 20.24 -8.55
C THR A 90 14.61 20.00 -7.81
N GLU A 91 14.89 20.79 -6.76
CA GLU A 91 16.05 20.56 -5.89
C GLU A 91 16.01 19.19 -5.22
N MET A 92 14.83 18.65 -4.95
CA MET A 92 14.63 17.34 -4.32
C MET A 92 15.25 16.19 -5.13
N GLU A 93 15.22 16.29 -6.47
CA GLU A 93 15.84 15.27 -7.36
C GLU A 93 17.34 15.17 -7.08
N TYR A 94 18.02 16.32 -6.97
CA TYR A 94 19.45 16.37 -6.66
C TYR A 94 19.73 15.80 -5.25
N GLU A 95 18.94 16.17 -4.25
CA GLU A 95 19.14 15.66 -2.89
C GLU A 95 18.96 14.15 -2.81
N VAL A 96 17.93 13.60 -3.45
CA VAL A 96 17.69 12.16 -3.48
C VAL A 96 18.84 11.44 -4.18
N ALA A 97 19.24 11.91 -5.37
CA ALA A 97 20.37 11.34 -6.12
C ALA A 97 21.66 11.38 -5.32
N SER A 98 21.96 12.51 -4.67
CA SER A 98 23.13 12.68 -3.83
C SER A 98 23.16 11.72 -2.62
N ARG A 99 22.02 11.47 -1.99
CA ARG A 99 21.90 10.51 -0.88
C ARG A 99 22.11 9.08 -1.36
N ILE A 100 21.46 8.70 -2.47
CA ILE A 100 21.60 7.36 -3.05
C ILE A 100 23.05 7.09 -3.44
N SER A 101 23.72 8.01 -4.14
CA SER A 101 25.13 7.85 -4.56
C SER A 101 26.12 7.68 -3.39
N ARG A 102 25.81 8.25 -2.23
CA ARG A 102 26.61 8.04 -1.01
C ARG A 102 26.37 6.68 -0.38
N MET A 103 25.15 6.13 -0.49
CA MET A 103 24.81 4.83 0.08
C MET A 103 25.23 3.66 -0.82
N VAL A 104 25.19 3.88 -2.12
CA VAL A 104 25.53 2.88 -3.13
C VAL A 104 26.61 3.47 -4.05
N PRO A 105 27.88 3.41 -3.63
CA PRO A 105 28.98 3.93 -4.46
C PRO A 105 29.09 3.07 -5.72
N THR A 106 29.01 3.71 -6.87
CA THR A 106 29.20 3.12 -8.21
C THR A 106 30.43 3.66 -8.88
#